data_163f76747be00bb3eb91d702433866d5
#
_entry.id   163f76747be00bb3eb91d702433866d5
#
_cell.length_a   1.000
_cell.length_b   1.000
_cell.length_c   1.000
_cell.angle_alpha   90.00
_cell.angle_beta   90.00
_cell.angle_gamma   90.00
#
_symmetry.space_group_name_H-M   'P 1'
#
loop_
_entity.id
_entity.type
_entity.pdbx_description
1 polymer ?
#
loop_
_entity_poly.entity_id
_entity_poly.type
_entity_poly.pdbx_seq_one_letter_code
_entity_poly.pdbx_strand_id
1 'polypeptide(L)'
;NENKAITLKALSNYRDHLYIVSHEYEDRLIEQEATSKEDLLTHAQIESPVLSFMKIMKKLFGASYRIMIVEDGLKGHTLRNQTLIKYAQFLDIPCIWGNDVRYLHPHDAFTLDLLQASKKGEVLSKDYEPLTRERYLKTEKEIRELFSRYPDIIKNTEEMIDNCYGS
;
A
#
# COMPACT_ATOMS: atom_id res chain seq x y z
N ASN A 1 -12.82 -10.06 -25.87
CA ASN A 1 -12.62 -10.44 -24.46
C ASN A 1 -13.33 -9.40 -23.60
N GLU A 2 -14.57 -9.70 -23.20
CA GLU A 2 -15.27 -8.90 -22.19
C GLU A 2 -14.56 -9.09 -20.85
N ASN A 3 -13.99 -8.04 -20.31
CA ASN A 3 -13.49 -7.99 -18.93
C ASN A 3 -14.71 -8.13 -17.99
N LYS A 4 -15.05 -9.37 -17.63
CA LYS A 4 -16.09 -9.61 -16.61
C LYS A 4 -15.50 -9.23 -15.24
N ALA A 5 -15.99 -8.16 -14.65
CA ALA A 5 -15.66 -7.78 -13.29
C ALA A 5 -16.16 -8.87 -12.32
N ILE A 6 -15.28 -9.32 -11.43
CA ILE A 6 -15.64 -10.25 -10.35
C ILE A 6 -16.04 -9.41 -9.14
N THR A 7 -17.18 -9.71 -8.52
CA THR A 7 -17.60 -9.03 -7.29
C THR A 7 -16.78 -9.52 -6.09
N LEU A 8 -16.55 -8.66 -5.09
CA LEU A 8 -15.89 -9.04 -3.84
C LEU A 8 -16.60 -10.22 -3.16
N LYS A 9 -17.93 -10.27 -3.23
CA LYS A 9 -18.72 -11.38 -2.70
C LYS A 9 -18.44 -12.71 -3.43
N ALA A 10 -18.30 -12.70 -4.75
CA ALA A 10 -17.93 -13.90 -5.50
C ALA A 10 -16.50 -14.34 -5.18
N LEU A 11 -15.57 -13.39 -5.07
CA LEU A 11 -14.18 -13.65 -4.71
C LEU A 11 -14.06 -14.25 -3.29
N SER A 12 -14.89 -13.82 -2.35
CA SER A 12 -14.84 -14.31 -0.96
C SER A 12 -15.17 -15.80 -0.82
N ASN A 13 -15.79 -16.43 -1.82
CA ASN A 13 -16.02 -17.88 -1.83
C ASN A 13 -14.71 -18.68 -2.00
N TYR A 14 -13.64 -18.04 -2.45
CA TYR A 14 -12.31 -18.65 -2.66
C TYR A 14 -11.28 -18.21 -1.61
N ARG A 15 -11.70 -17.55 -0.55
CA ARG A 15 -10.81 -16.94 0.46
C ARG A 15 -9.83 -17.92 1.11
N ASP A 16 -10.18 -19.20 1.19
CA ASP A 16 -9.34 -20.24 1.81
C ASP A 16 -8.14 -20.64 0.91
N HIS A 17 -8.14 -20.20 -0.34
CA HIS A 17 -7.10 -20.46 -1.33
C HIS A 17 -6.40 -19.19 -1.84
N LEU A 18 -6.70 -18.03 -1.26
CA LEU A 18 -6.21 -16.74 -1.74
C LEU A 18 -5.79 -15.86 -0.56
N TYR A 19 -4.74 -15.08 -0.76
CA TYR A 19 -4.51 -13.87 0.03
C TYR A 19 -5.06 -12.66 -0.72
N ILE A 20 -5.80 -11.82 -0.03
CA ILE A 20 -6.31 -10.55 -0.55
C ILE A 20 -5.45 -9.46 0.06
N VAL A 21 -4.67 -8.81 -0.79
CA VAL A 21 -3.78 -7.74 -0.40
C VAL A 21 -4.34 -6.43 -0.94
N SER A 22 -4.53 -5.46 -0.09
CA SER A 22 -4.97 -4.13 -0.49
C SER A 22 -3.97 -3.05 -0.06
N HIS A 23 -3.91 -1.97 -0.84
CA HIS A 23 -3.00 -0.85 -0.65
C HIS A 23 -3.57 0.45 -1.26
N GLU A 24 -3.71 0.54 -2.57
CA GLU A 24 -4.04 1.79 -3.28
C GLU A 24 -5.44 2.34 -2.97
N TYR A 25 -6.38 1.48 -2.62
CA TYR A 25 -7.75 1.92 -2.35
C TYR A 25 -7.84 2.61 -1.01
N GLU A 26 -7.22 2.05 0.01
CA GLU A 26 -7.11 2.64 1.35
C GLU A 26 -6.35 3.96 1.31
N ASP A 27 -5.31 4.05 0.51
CA ASP A 27 -4.54 5.26 0.30
C ASP A 27 -5.41 6.41 -0.21
N ARG A 28 -6.20 6.16 -1.23
CA ARG A 28 -7.13 7.15 -1.79
C ARG A 28 -8.18 7.59 -0.79
N LEU A 29 -8.67 6.67 0.05
CA LEU A 29 -9.63 7.02 1.09
C LEU A 29 -9.01 7.89 2.18
N ILE A 30 -7.75 7.60 2.59
CA ILE A 30 -7.03 8.43 3.57
C ILE A 30 -6.80 9.84 3.03
N GLU A 31 -6.40 9.98 1.77
CA GLU A 31 -6.21 11.28 1.12
C GLU A 31 -7.51 12.09 1.08
N GLN A 32 -8.64 11.43 0.77
CA GLN A 32 -9.96 12.06 0.80
C GLN A 32 -10.36 12.51 2.21
N GLU A 33 -10.10 11.70 3.24
CA GLU A 33 -10.34 12.08 4.63
C GLU A 33 -9.51 13.30 5.07
N ALA A 34 -8.23 13.33 4.68
CA ALA A 34 -7.34 14.45 5.01
C ALA A 34 -7.83 15.77 4.39
N THR A 35 -8.26 15.71 3.13
CA THR A 35 -8.81 16.88 2.40
C THR A 35 -10.14 17.35 2.97
N SER A 36 -10.99 16.41 3.40
CA SER A 36 -12.31 16.73 3.97
C SER A 36 -12.25 17.30 5.38
N LYS A 37 -11.19 17.02 6.15
CA LYS A 37 -11.03 17.55 7.51
C LYS A 37 -10.73 19.05 7.57
N GLU A 38 -10.20 19.63 6.51
CA GLU A 38 -10.06 21.09 6.42
C GLU A 38 -11.42 21.83 6.33
N ASP A 39 -12.46 21.15 5.79
CA ASP A 39 -13.82 21.70 5.64
C ASP A 39 -14.79 21.32 6.79
N LEU A 40 -14.43 20.37 7.67
CA LEU A 40 -15.39 19.73 8.60
C LEU A 40 -15.01 19.89 10.08
N LEU A 41 -14.92 21.11 10.57
CA LEU A 41 -14.90 21.41 12.04
C LEU A 41 -16.24 21.11 12.75
N THR A 42 -17.23 20.48 12.11
CA THR A 42 -18.60 20.38 12.65
C THR A 42 -19.24 19.00 12.72
N HIS A 43 -18.59 17.90 12.36
CA HIS A 43 -19.22 16.57 12.49
C HIS A 43 -18.39 15.57 13.31
N ALA A 44 -18.54 15.66 14.62
CA ALA A 44 -18.28 14.54 15.52
C ALA A 44 -19.21 13.37 15.16
N GLN A 45 -18.63 12.19 14.78
CA GLN A 45 -19.27 10.87 14.58
C GLN A 45 -19.37 10.31 13.15
N ILE A 46 -18.64 10.77 12.16
CA ILE A 46 -18.53 10.01 10.91
C ILE A 46 -17.39 8.99 11.09
N GLU A 47 -17.73 7.71 11.07
CA GLU A 47 -16.72 6.64 11.03
C GLU A 47 -15.85 6.81 9.77
N SER A 48 -14.51 6.72 9.95
CA SER A 48 -13.55 6.82 8.84
C SER A 48 -13.95 5.88 7.68
N PRO A 49 -14.11 6.39 6.44
CA PRO A 49 -14.38 5.56 5.27
C PRO A 49 -13.36 4.42 5.10
N VAL A 50 -12.08 4.68 5.41
CA VAL A 50 -11.02 3.66 5.39
C VAL A 50 -11.32 2.56 6.41
N LEU A 51 -11.64 2.92 7.64
CA LEU A 51 -11.92 1.96 8.70
C LEU A 51 -13.16 1.11 8.36
N SER A 52 -14.21 1.74 7.82
CA SER A 52 -15.42 1.05 7.36
C SER A 52 -15.12 0.06 6.23
N PHE A 53 -14.30 0.46 5.26
CA PHE A 53 -13.87 -0.41 4.17
C PHE A 53 -13.06 -1.61 4.70
N MET A 54 -12.07 -1.37 5.56
CA MET A 54 -11.25 -2.43 6.16
C MET A 54 -12.10 -3.43 6.96
N LYS A 55 -13.13 -2.97 7.69
CA LYS A 55 -14.09 -3.84 8.38
C LYS A 55 -14.85 -4.74 7.41
N ILE A 56 -15.32 -4.18 6.29
CA ILE A 56 -16.02 -4.97 5.25
C ILE A 56 -15.07 -6.02 4.67
N MET A 57 -13.85 -5.64 4.32
CA MET A 57 -12.85 -6.57 3.78
C MET A 57 -12.50 -7.67 4.77
N LYS A 58 -12.27 -7.34 6.05
CA LYS A 58 -12.05 -8.34 7.10
C LYS A 58 -13.25 -9.28 7.25
N LYS A 59 -14.48 -8.78 7.20
CA LYS A 59 -15.69 -9.61 7.27
C LYS A 59 -15.79 -10.59 6.10
N LEU A 60 -15.42 -10.16 4.89
CA LEU A 60 -15.51 -11.00 3.67
C LEU A 60 -14.39 -12.04 3.60
N PHE A 61 -13.16 -11.66 3.94
CA PHE A 61 -11.97 -12.46 3.67
C PHE A 61 -11.28 -13.01 4.93
N GLY A 62 -11.65 -12.53 6.12
CA GLY A 62 -11.16 -13.07 7.39
C GLY A 62 -9.62 -13.04 7.49
N ALA A 63 -9.06 -14.22 7.76
CA ALA A 63 -7.61 -14.41 7.90
C ALA A 63 -6.83 -14.28 6.58
N SER A 64 -7.50 -14.26 5.44
CA SER A 64 -6.86 -14.08 4.12
C SER A 64 -6.60 -12.62 3.76
N TYR A 65 -7.18 -11.67 4.48
CA TYR A 65 -7.01 -10.24 4.20
C TYR A 65 -5.74 -9.68 4.83
N ARG A 66 -4.96 -8.94 4.03
CA ARG A 66 -3.71 -8.29 4.42
C ARG A 66 -3.70 -6.84 3.94
N ILE A 67 -3.09 -5.97 4.73
CA ILE A 67 -2.77 -4.58 4.34
C ILE A 67 -1.30 -4.50 3.95
N MET A 68 -1.02 -4.05 2.74
CA MET A 68 0.35 -3.84 2.28
C MET A 68 0.83 -2.44 2.64
N ILE A 69 1.97 -2.36 3.29
CA ILE A 69 2.65 -1.12 3.65
C ILE A 69 3.82 -0.90 2.69
N VAL A 70 3.85 0.24 2.03
CA VAL A 70 4.91 0.63 1.09
C VAL A 70 5.55 1.91 1.58
N GLU A 71 6.86 1.85 1.84
CA GLU A 71 7.69 3.02 2.17
C GLU A 71 8.46 3.45 0.92
N ASP A 72 7.95 4.44 0.22
CA ASP A 72 8.53 4.96 -1.02
C ASP A 72 9.14 6.36 -0.89
N GLY A 73 9.27 6.86 0.34
CA GLY A 73 9.89 8.16 0.65
C GLY A 73 9.09 9.38 0.19
N LEU A 74 7.86 9.22 -0.32
CA LEU A 74 7.04 10.34 -0.72
C LEU A 74 6.49 11.09 0.51
N LYS A 75 6.41 12.41 0.38
CA LYS A 75 5.88 13.27 1.43
C LYS A 75 4.44 12.88 1.80
N GLY A 76 4.18 12.67 3.08
CA GLY A 76 2.86 12.28 3.59
C GLY A 76 2.64 10.76 3.65
N HIS A 77 3.39 9.95 2.91
CA HIS A 77 3.21 8.50 2.91
C HIS A 77 3.56 7.86 4.26
N THR A 78 4.54 8.38 4.98
CA THR A 78 4.85 7.90 6.34
C THR A 78 3.67 8.07 7.29
N LEU A 79 2.98 9.22 7.27
CA LEU A 79 1.79 9.45 8.10
C LEU A 79 0.62 8.54 7.69
N ARG A 80 0.42 8.36 6.39
CA ARG A 80 -0.56 7.43 5.83
C ARG A 80 -0.29 6.01 6.31
N ASN A 81 0.94 5.52 6.19
CA ASN A 81 1.35 4.19 6.64
C ASN A 81 1.11 4.00 8.15
N GLN A 82 1.43 4.99 8.98
CA GLN A 82 1.14 4.95 10.41
C GLN A 82 -0.37 4.84 10.69
N THR A 83 -1.20 5.54 9.93
CA THR A 83 -2.66 5.46 10.04
C THR A 83 -3.17 4.08 9.65
N LEU A 84 -2.69 3.52 8.53
CA LEU A 84 -3.05 2.16 8.08
C LEU A 84 -2.65 1.11 9.11
N ILE A 85 -1.43 1.16 9.62
CA ILE A 85 -0.93 0.24 10.65
C ILE A 85 -1.82 0.32 11.90
N LYS A 86 -2.15 1.54 12.37
CA LYS A 86 -3.03 1.74 13.52
C LYS A 86 -4.42 1.13 13.32
N TYR A 87 -5.03 1.33 12.15
CA TYR A 87 -6.34 0.76 11.83
C TYR A 87 -6.27 -0.77 11.68
N ALA A 88 -5.22 -1.28 11.06
CA ALA A 88 -4.98 -2.71 10.93
C ALA A 88 -4.83 -3.38 12.30
N GLN A 89 -4.06 -2.80 13.21
CA GLN A 89 -3.92 -3.27 14.59
C GLN A 89 -5.26 -3.24 15.34
N PHE A 90 -6.03 -2.15 15.23
CA PHE A 90 -7.35 -2.04 15.85
C PHE A 90 -8.32 -3.12 15.36
N LEU A 91 -8.24 -3.50 14.08
CA LEU A 91 -9.09 -4.52 13.46
C LEU A 91 -8.46 -5.92 13.49
N ASP A 92 -7.29 -6.09 14.07
CA ASP A 92 -6.55 -7.36 14.04
C ASP A 92 -6.37 -7.88 12.59
N ILE A 93 -5.91 -7.02 11.68
CA ILE A 93 -5.56 -7.35 10.30
C ILE A 93 -4.05 -7.35 10.18
N PRO A 94 -3.42 -8.45 9.74
CA PRO A 94 -1.98 -8.46 9.55
C PRO A 94 -1.53 -7.51 8.45
N CYS A 95 -0.52 -6.68 8.76
CA CYS A 95 0.18 -5.88 7.77
C CYS A 95 1.34 -6.69 7.19
N ILE A 96 1.59 -6.51 5.90
CA ILE A 96 2.74 -7.04 5.18
C ILE A 96 3.50 -5.88 4.54
N TRP A 97 4.79 -6.07 4.24
CA TRP A 97 5.52 -5.07 3.49
C TRP A 97 5.39 -5.31 1.98
N GLY A 98 5.44 -4.23 1.21
CA GLY A 98 5.55 -4.24 -0.24
C GLY A 98 6.59 -3.25 -0.71
N ASN A 99 7.06 -3.43 -1.94
CA ASN A 99 7.95 -2.49 -2.59
C ASN A 99 7.46 -2.26 -4.03
N ASP A 100 7.07 -1.04 -4.36
CA ASP A 100 6.72 -0.65 -5.74
C ASP A 100 7.99 -0.50 -6.58
N VAL A 101 8.64 -1.64 -6.89
CA VAL A 101 9.90 -1.66 -7.64
C VAL A 101 9.68 -1.18 -9.06
N ARG A 102 10.37 -0.10 -9.43
CA ARG A 102 10.33 0.50 -10.77
C ARG A 102 11.69 0.50 -11.46
N TYR A 103 12.77 0.36 -10.71
CA TYR A 103 14.15 0.37 -11.19
C TYR A 103 15.07 -0.43 -10.24
N LEU A 104 16.31 -0.71 -10.71
CA LEU A 104 17.24 -1.53 -9.94
C LEU A 104 18.00 -0.74 -8.88
N HIS A 105 18.39 0.50 -9.20
CA HIS A 105 19.22 1.33 -8.31
C HIS A 105 18.60 2.71 -8.09
N PRO A 106 18.84 3.36 -6.94
CA PRO A 106 18.26 4.68 -6.63
C PRO A 106 18.52 5.77 -7.70
N HIS A 107 19.69 5.70 -8.39
CA HIS A 107 20.05 6.66 -9.44
C HIS A 107 19.24 6.49 -10.74
N ASP A 108 18.60 5.33 -10.95
CA ASP A 108 17.78 5.06 -12.13
C ASP A 108 16.43 5.80 -12.10
N ALA A 109 16.07 6.39 -10.94
CA ALA A 109 14.83 7.17 -10.77
C ALA A 109 14.73 8.28 -11.84
N PHE A 110 15.81 9.03 -12.06
CA PHE A 110 15.86 10.07 -13.08
C PHE A 110 15.60 9.52 -14.49
N THR A 111 16.20 8.39 -14.82
CA THR A 111 16.02 7.73 -16.13
C THR A 111 14.57 7.34 -16.35
N LEU A 112 13.89 6.81 -15.32
CA LEU A 112 12.47 6.47 -15.41
C LEU A 112 11.62 7.72 -15.67
N ASP A 113 11.86 8.80 -14.93
CA ASP A 113 11.10 10.05 -15.10
C ASP A 113 11.34 10.69 -16.46
N LEU A 114 12.58 10.64 -16.97
CA LEU A 114 12.92 11.09 -18.32
C LEU A 114 12.17 10.30 -19.40
N LEU A 115 12.09 8.98 -19.26
CA LEU A 115 11.33 8.12 -20.18
C LEU A 115 9.83 8.43 -20.13
N GLN A 116 9.29 8.67 -18.94
CA GLN A 116 7.87 9.04 -18.77
C GLN A 116 7.56 10.41 -19.37
N ALA A 117 8.41 11.40 -19.13
CA ALA A 117 8.29 12.73 -19.74
C ALA A 117 8.36 12.66 -21.27
N SER A 118 9.33 11.92 -21.82
CA SER A 118 9.44 11.69 -23.26
C SER A 118 8.17 11.06 -23.85
N LYS A 119 7.59 10.06 -23.17
CA LYS A 119 6.35 9.43 -23.61
C LYS A 119 5.15 10.40 -23.65
N LYS A 120 5.16 11.40 -22.76
CA LYS A 120 4.13 12.46 -22.70
C LYS A 120 4.42 13.66 -23.59
N GLY A 121 5.60 13.73 -24.20
CA GLY A 121 6.07 14.91 -24.95
C GLY A 121 6.47 16.09 -24.05
N GLU A 122 6.76 15.83 -22.78
CA GLU A 122 7.19 16.82 -21.80
C GLU A 122 8.71 16.92 -21.76
N VAL A 123 9.23 18.08 -21.36
CA VAL A 123 10.67 18.32 -21.19
C VAL A 123 10.97 18.54 -19.70
N LEU A 124 11.89 17.75 -19.17
CA LEU A 124 12.37 17.96 -17.80
C LEU A 124 13.29 19.19 -17.74
N SER A 125 13.19 19.96 -16.67
CA SER A 125 14.10 21.10 -16.41
C SER A 125 15.52 20.61 -16.17
N LYS A 126 16.50 21.51 -16.30
CA LYS A 126 17.91 21.17 -16.04
C LYS A 126 18.19 20.83 -14.57
N ASP A 127 17.37 21.40 -13.67
CA ASP A 127 17.47 21.22 -12.22
C ASP A 127 16.38 20.25 -11.70
N TYR A 128 15.89 19.37 -12.58
CA TYR A 128 14.89 18.37 -12.21
C TYR A 128 15.47 17.34 -11.26
N GLU A 129 14.77 17.11 -10.16
CA GLU A 129 15.05 16.03 -9.21
C GLU A 129 13.82 15.10 -9.08
N PRO A 130 14.03 13.78 -9.09
CA PRO A 130 12.94 12.83 -8.86
C PRO A 130 12.25 13.04 -7.52
N LEU A 131 10.91 12.91 -7.48
CA LEU A 131 10.12 13.02 -6.26
C LEU A 131 10.51 11.99 -5.21
N THR A 132 10.98 10.83 -5.64
CA THR A 132 11.52 9.77 -4.78
C THR A 132 12.58 8.97 -5.52
N ARG A 133 13.52 8.41 -4.76
CA ARG A 133 14.51 7.45 -5.23
C ARG A 133 14.33 6.08 -4.57
N GLU A 134 13.22 5.88 -3.83
CA GLU A 134 12.98 4.72 -2.98
C GLU A 134 12.28 3.54 -3.68
N ARG A 135 11.97 3.67 -4.97
CA ARG A 135 11.31 2.61 -5.77
C ARG A 135 12.29 1.65 -6.44
N TYR A 136 13.47 1.49 -5.85
CA TYR A 136 14.47 0.53 -6.32
C TYR A 136 14.30 -0.84 -5.67
N LEU A 137 14.95 -1.86 -6.25
CA LEU A 137 14.97 -3.20 -5.70
C LEU A 137 15.85 -3.22 -4.44
N LYS A 138 15.20 -3.19 -3.28
CA LYS A 138 15.87 -3.18 -1.97
C LYS A 138 16.38 -4.58 -1.60
N THR A 139 17.51 -4.62 -0.93
CA THR A 139 18.03 -5.82 -0.30
C THR A 139 17.21 -6.19 0.94
N GLU A 140 17.27 -7.44 1.37
CA GLU A 140 16.64 -7.90 2.61
C GLU A 140 17.08 -7.07 3.83
N LYS A 141 18.36 -6.70 3.91
CA LYS A 141 18.88 -5.87 4.99
C LYS A 141 18.22 -4.51 5.03
N GLU A 142 18.11 -3.84 3.90
CA GLU A 142 17.44 -2.52 3.78
C GLU A 142 15.96 -2.61 4.17
N ILE A 143 15.26 -3.68 3.77
CA ILE A 143 13.87 -3.91 4.15
C ILE A 143 13.74 -4.08 5.67
N ARG A 144 14.60 -4.90 6.29
CA ARG A 144 14.60 -5.11 7.75
C ARG A 144 14.90 -3.82 8.51
N GLU A 145 15.81 -2.99 8.03
CA GLU A 145 16.11 -1.67 8.61
C GLU A 145 14.91 -0.72 8.48
N LEU A 146 14.26 -0.68 7.31
CA LEU A 146 13.12 0.18 7.01
C LEU A 146 11.93 -0.12 7.93
N PHE A 147 11.66 -1.40 8.16
CA PHE A 147 10.55 -1.86 9.02
C PHE A 147 10.99 -2.24 10.45
N SER A 148 12.17 -1.78 10.91
CA SER A 148 12.70 -2.12 12.24
C SER A 148 11.77 -1.77 13.40
N ARG A 149 10.92 -0.74 13.24
CA ARG A 149 9.90 -0.34 14.23
C ARG A 149 8.66 -1.23 14.22
N TYR A 150 8.48 -2.05 13.18
CA TYR A 150 7.31 -2.90 12.96
C TYR A 150 7.73 -4.32 12.55
N PRO A 151 8.42 -5.05 13.43
CA PRO A 151 8.99 -6.38 13.09
C PRO A 151 7.91 -7.39 12.67
N ASP A 152 6.68 -7.24 13.17
CA ASP A 152 5.56 -8.11 12.79
C ASP A 152 5.21 -7.99 11.29
N ILE A 153 5.47 -6.85 10.64
CA ILE A 153 5.24 -6.68 9.20
C ILE A 153 6.15 -7.63 8.41
N ILE A 154 7.41 -7.76 8.80
CA ILE A 154 8.36 -8.70 8.18
C ILE A 154 7.90 -10.14 8.40
N LYS A 155 7.61 -10.50 9.65
CA LYS A 155 7.15 -11.84 10.01
C LYS A 155 5.88 -12.24 9.25
N ASN A 156 4.89 -11.38 9.20
CA ASN A 156 3.63 -11.65 8.48
C ASN A 156 3.85 -11.84 6.97
N THR A 157 4.85 -11.15 6.40
CA THR A 157 5.19 -11.30 4.99
C THR A 157 5.87 -12.64 4.73
N GLU A 158 6.84 -13.02 5.58
CA GLU A 158 7.51 -14.32 5.50
C GLU A 158 6.50 -15.47 5.65
N GLU A 159 5.61 -15.40 6.64
CA GLU A 159 4.55 -16.38 6.85
C GLU A 159 3.60 -16.50 5.63
N MET A 160 3.22 -15.37 5.03
CA MET A 160 2.39 -15.39 3.81
C MET A 160 3.13 -16.08 2.65
N ILE A 161 4.42 -15.80 2.47
CA ILE A 161 5.25 -16.40 1.43
C ILE A 161 5.35 -17.92 1.64
N ASP A 162 5.67 -18.36 2.86
CA ASP A 162 5.78 -19.78 3.20
C ASP A 162 4.48 -20.54 2.93
N ASN A 163 3.34 -19.94 3.28
CA ASN A 163 2.04 -20.53 3.01
C ASN A 163 1.70 -20.61 1.51
N CYS A 164 2.23 -19.71 0.68
CA CYS A 164 2.04 -19.78 -0.78
C CYS A 164 2.93 -20.84 -1.45
N TYR A 165 4.11 -21.12 -0.88
CA TYR A 165 5.04 -22.13 -1.43
C TYR A 165 4.80 -23.55 -0.91
N GLY A 166 4.11 -23.71 0.21
CA GLY A 166 3.87 -25.00 0.88
C GLY A 166 2.56 -25.71 0.48
N SER A 167 1.82 -25.17 -0.49
CA SER A 167 0.52 -25.72 -0.95
C SER A 167 0.63 -26.43 -2.27
#